data_05cdf7effe49e933d7dac3ffaacdffdb
#
_entry.id   05cdf7effe49e933d7dac3ffaacdffdb
#
_cell.length_a   1.000
_cell.length_b   1.000
_cell.length_c   1.000
_cell.angle_alpha   90.00
_cell.angle_beta   90.00
_cell.angle_gamma   90.00
#
_symmetry.space_group_name_H-M   'P 1'
#
loop_
_entity.id
_entity.type
_entity.pdbx_description
1 polymer ?
#
loop_
_entity_poly.entity_id
_entity_poly.type
_entity_poly.pdbx_seq_one_letter_code
_entity_poly.pdbx_strand_id
1 'polypeptide(L)'
;MTLQALWSKYQNDTVFNLSSLPEEIRKQGREVRFAPREIIVSRGETLKYVYFLKSGKAIGQREYANGKEYTYFRVTSKGGNIGLLELLSRNETLVASIIALTEVTAVRLDASLILEMIMTDMHIMRRCLTLIARDFYRESGTEGKYYYVEGINRIRYYLIERYEQLRMEEELSRAGTGRKVPEKICIDVQYQEIANSTGISVRTVGRCLKKLRENGEIQSIRQKIMLGKKELELLGESLQNSEL
;
A
#
# COMPACT_ATOMS: atom_id res chain seq x y z
N MET A 1 -19.61 -0.59 31.08
CA MET A 1 -18.46 -1.14 30.36
C MET A 1 -17.82 0.00 29.61
N THR A 2 -16.52 0.25 29.76
CA THR A 2 -15.82 1.36 29.07
C THR A 2 -15.56 1.01 27.60
N LEU A 3 -15.32 2.03 26.76
CA LEU A 3 -14.96 1.84 25.35
C LEU A 3 -13.68 0.99 25.18
N GLN A 4 -12.68 1.22 26.04
CA GLN A 4 -11.44 0.42 26.04
C GLN A 4 -11.69 -1.05 26.38
N ALA A 5 -12.58 -1.32 27.32
CA ALA A 5 -12.93 -2.71 27.67
C ALA A 5 -13.65 -3.41 26.49
N LEU A 6 -14.49 -2.69 25.74
CA LEU A 6 -15.11 -3.22 24.53
C LEU A 6 -14.09 -3.48 23.42
N TRP A 7 -13.17 -2.55 23.17
CA TRP A 7 -12.09 -2.75 22.21
C TRP A 7 -11.21 -3.96 22.57
N SER A 8 -10.84 -4.10 23.84
CA SER A 8 -10.08 -5.26 24.31
C SER A 8 -10.83 -6.59 24.13
N LYS A 9 -12.15 -6.58 24.38
CA LYS A 9 -13.00 -7.75 24.18
C LYS A 9 -12.99 -8.23 22.72
N TYR A 10 -12.96 -7.32 21.76
CA TYR A 10 -13.02 -7.61 20.33
C TYR A 10 -11.68 -7.41 19.60
N GLN A 11 -10.57 -7.35 20.33
CA GLN A 11 -9.23 -7.09 19.76
C GLN A 11 -8.79 -8.13 18.70
N ASN A 12 -9.29 -9.37 18.79
CA ASN A 12 -8.97 -10.44 17.84
C ASN A 12 -9.77 -10.35 16.54
N ASP A 13 -10.80 -9.50 16.48
CA ASP A 13 -11.63 -9.30 15.29
C ASP A 13 -11.06 -8.21 14.35
N THR A 14 -9.74 -8.03 14.34
CA THR A 14 -9.07 -6.93 13.61
C THR A 14 -8.34 -7.36 12.36
N VAL A 15 -8.29 -8.67 12.08
CA VAL A 15 -7.57 -9.24 10.94
C VAL A 15 -8.49 -10.16 10.15
N PHE A 16 -8.49 -9.99 8.83
CA PHE A 16 -9.17 -10.88 7.90
C PHE A 16 -8.15 -11.44 6.90
N ASN A 17 -7.64 -12.61 7.19
CA ASN A 17 -6.66 -13.33 6.38
C ASN A 17 -6.99 -14.83 6.38
N LEU A 18 -6.16 -15.65 5.77
CA LEU A 18 -6.39 -17.10 5.67
C LEU A 18 -6.61 -17.78 7.03
N SER A 19 -5.89 -17.35 8.08
CA SER A 19 -6.02 -17.96 9.42
C SER A 19 -7.32 -17.59 10.13
N SER A 20 -7.99 -16.54 9.71
CA SER A 20 -9.28 -16.11 10.28
C SER A 20 -10.49 -16.84 9.68
N LEU A 21 -10.29 -17.60 8.61
CA LEU A 21 -11.36 -18.37 7.98
C LEU A 21 -11.62 -19.67 8.75
N PRO A 22 -12.89 -20.11 8.88
CA PRO A 22 -13.25 -21.44 9.36
C PRO A 22 -12.57 -22.55 8.56
N GLU A 23 -12.25 -23.65 9.22
CA GLU A 23 -11.52 -24.75 8.57
C GLU A 23 -12.29 -25.37 7.40
N GLU A 24 -13.61 -25.47 7.53
CA GLU A 24 -14.50 -25.99 6.47
C GLU A 24 -14.46 -25.12 5.22
N ILE A 25 -14.35 -23.80 5.37
CA ILE A 25 -14.19 -22.86 4.25
C ILE A 25 -12.81 -23.00 3.64
N ARG A 26 -11.75 -23.06 4.46
CA ARG A 26 -10.37 -23.21 3.97
C ARG A 26 -10.18 -24.48 3.14
N LYS A 27 -10.82 -25.58 3.53
CA LYS A 27 -10.76 -26.87 2.81
C LYS A 27 -11.38 -26.82 1.42
N GLN A 28 -12.28 -25.89 1.14
CA GLN A 28 -12.87 -25.67 -0.19
C GLN A 28 -11.98 -24.85 -1.11
N GLY A 29 -10.92 -24.23 -0.56
CA GLY A 29 -9.98 -23.43 -1.32
C GLY A 29 -8.98 -24.27 -2.10
N ARG A 30 -8.56 -23.71 -3.23
CA ARG A 30 -7.48 -24.29 -4.05
C ARG A 30 -6.18 -23.50 -3.83
N GLU A 31 -5.11 -24.20 -3.45
CA GLU A 31 -3.78 -23.60 -3.38
C GLU A 31 -3.27 -23.31 -4.80
N VAL A 32 -2.74 -22.12 -4.98
CA VAL A 32 -2.13 -21.62 -6.22
C VAL A 32 -0.78 -20.96 -5.91
N ARG A 33 0.14 -21.02 -6.85
CA ARG A 33 1.49 -20.44 -6.72
C ARG A 33 1.77 -19.53 -7.89
N PHE A 34 2.48 -18.47 -7.60
CA PHE A 34 2.89 -17.46 -8.58
C PHE A 34 4.36 -17.17 -8.41
N ALA A 35 5.09 -17.18 -9.53
CA ALA A 35 6.48 -16.78 -9.58
C ALA A 35 6.62 -15.25 -9.37
N PRO A 36 7.79 -14.74 -8.96
CA PRO A 36 8.04 -13.30 -8.94
C PRO A 36 7.74 -12.66 -10.31
N ARG A 37 7.03 -11.52 -10.29
CA ARG A 37 6.52 -10.76 -11.43
C ARG A 37 5.33 -11.39 -12.16
N GLU A 38 4.85 -12.52 -11.74
CA GLU A 38 3.63 -13.09 -12.29
C GLU A 38 2.40 -12.31 -11.83
N ILE A 39 1.44 -12.13 -12.74
CA ILE A 39 0.17 -11.47 -12.45
C ILE A 39 -0.74 -12.47 -11.75
N ILE A 40 -1.16 -12.14 -10.53
CA ILE A 40 -2.11 -12.95 -9.76
C ILE A 40 -3.53 -12.73 -10.29
N VAL A 41 -3.90 -11.47 -10.54
CA VAL A 41 -5.16 -11.05 -11.14
C VAL A 41 -4.93 -9.79 -11.98
N SER A 42 -5.71 -9.60 -13.03
CA SER A 42 -5.61 -8.44 -13.92
C SER A 42 -6.72 -7.43 -13.64
N ARG A 43 -6.40 -6.14 -13.79
CA ARG A 43 -7.41 -5.08 -13.77
C ARG A 43 -8.48 -5.33 -14.82
N GLY A 44 -9.75 -5.14 -14.46
CA GLY A 44 -10.90 -5.40 -15.33
C GLY A 44 -11.30 -6.87 -15.43
N GLU A 45 -10.53 -7.79 -14.85
CA GLU A 45 -10.90 -9.20 -14.75
C GLU A 45 -12.15 -9.35 -13.87
N THR A 46 -13.05 -10.24 -14.27
CA THR A 46 -14.25 -10.53 -13.50
C THR A 46 -13.90 -11.17 -12.15
N LEU A 47 -14.50 -10.66 -11.08
CA LEU A 47 -14.33 -11.16 -9.72
C LEU A 47 -14.99 -12.55 -9.58
N LYS A 48 -14.21 -13.61 -9.71
CA LYS A 48 -14.65 -14.99 -9.48
C LYS A 48 -14.16 -15.55 -8.16
N TYR A 49 -12.99 -15.11 -7.72
CA TYR A 49 -12.30 -15.64 -6.56
C TYR A 49 -11.80 -14.53 -5.65
N VAL A 50 -11.77 -14.83 -4.36
CA VAL A 50 -10.99 -14.09 -3.36
C VAL A 50 -9.74 -14.90 -3.05
N TYR A 51 -8.58 -14.25 -3.08
CA TYR A 51 -7.29 -14.89 -2.79
C TYR A 51 -6.82 -14.47 -1.41
N PHE A 52 -6.37 -15.45 -0.63
CA PHE A 52 -5.75 -15.24 0.67
C PHE A 52 -4.29 -15.67 0.59
N LEU A 53 -3.36 -14.75 0.82
CA LEU A 53 -1.94 -15.06 0.78
C LEU A 53 -1.54 -15.93 1.97
N LYS A 54 -0.92 -17.07 1.69
CA LYS A 54 -0.32 -17.98 2.67
C LYS A 54 1.14 -17.59 2.93
N SER A 55 1.84 -17.19 1.87
CA SER A 55 3.23 -16.71 1.92
C SER A 55 3.51 -15.76 0.77
N GLY A 56 4.63 -15.04 0.88
CA GLY A 56 5.07 -14.11 -0.15
C GLY A 56 4.50 -12.70 0.02
N LYS A 57 4.79 -11.87 -0.97
CA LYS A 57 4.37 -10.45 -1.05
C LYS A 57 3.87 -10.16 -2.46
N ALA A 58 2.82 -9.36 -2.59
CA ALA A 58 2.30 -8.86 -3.85
C ALA A 58 2.01 -7.36 -3.76
N ILE A 59 1.86 -6.70 -4.89
CA ILE A 59 1.48 -5.28 -5.01
C ILE A 59 0.26 -5.11 -5.89
N GLY A 60 -0.56 -4.12 -5.54
CA GLY A 60 -1.60 -3.59 -6.41
C GLY A 60 -1.03 -2.49 -7.30
N GLN A 61 -1.19 -2.64 -8.62
CA GLN A 61 -0.68 -1.73 -9.62
C GLN A 61 -1.80 -1.30 -10.58
N ARG A 62 -1.75 -0.03 -10.98
CA ARG A 62 -2.66 0.53 -11.99
C ARG A 62 -1.86 1.27 -13.03
N GLU A 63 -2.07 0.90 -14.27
CA GLU A 63 -1.56 1.64 -15.42
C GLU A 63 -2.58 2.72 -15.82
N TYR A 64 -2.10 3.92 -16.10
CA TYR A 64 -2.89 5.04 -16.59
C TYR A 64 -2.74 5.17 -18.11
N ALA A 65 -3.69 5.86 -18.74
CA ALA A 65 -3.72 6.09 -20.20
C ALA A 65 -2.44 6.75 -20.75
N ASN A 66 -1.63 7.37 -19.92
CA ASN A 66 -0.34 7.99 -20.29
C ASN A 66 0.85 7.03 -20.15
N GLY A 67 0.61 5.72 -19.92
CA GLY A 67 1.65 4.71 -19.74
C GLY A 67 2.37 4.77 -18.37
N LYS A 68 1.91 5.62 -17.44
CA LYS A 68 2.46 5.64 -16.08
C LYS A 68 1.80 4.56 -15.23
N GLU A 69 2.64 3.82 -14.52
CA GLU A 69 2.22 2.85 -13.54
C GLU A 69 2.23 3.46 -12.14
N TYR A 70 1.21 3.16 -11.37
CA TYR A 70 1.12 3.57 -9.97
C TYR A 70 0.89 2.36 -9.08
N THR A 71 1.73 2.20 -8.07
CA THR A 71 1.60 1.14 -7.06
C THR A 71 0.80 1.68 -5.87
N TYR A 72 -0.35 1.09 -5.60
CA TYR A 72 -1.28 1.57 -4.57
C TYR A 72 -1.01 0.98 -3.20
N PHE A 73 -0.85 -0.35 -3.14
CA PHE A 73 -0.81 -1.06 -1.87
C PHE A 73 0.00 -2.33 -1.97
N ARG A 74 0.41 -2.82 -0.81
CA ARG A 74 1.12 -4.08 -0.65
C ARG A 74 0.21 -5.12 0.00
N VAL A 75 0.25 -6.35 -0.52
CA VAL A 75 -0.46 -7.50 0.04
C VAL A 75 0.55 -8.48 0.61
N THR A 76 0.35 -8.90 1.85
CA THR A 76 1.20 -9.89 2.54
C THR A 76 0.34 -10.93 3.25
N SER A 77 0.92 -12.05 3.65
CA SER A 77 0.18 -13.10 4.39
C SER A 77 -0.41 -12.62 5.73
N LYS A 78 0.13 -11.57 6.34
CA LYS A 78 -0.38 -11.04 7.63
C LYS A 78 -1.72 -10.32 7.51
N GLY A 79 -1.96 -9.62 6.41
CA GLY A 79 -3.19 -8.84 6.21
C GLY A 79 -3.83 -9.03 4.85
N GLY A 80 -3.34 -10.01 4.07
CA GLY A 80 -3.52 -10.01 2.65
C GLY A 80 -4.64 -10.89 2.13
N ASN A 81 -5.66 -10.23 1.64
CA ASN A 81 -6.61 -10.79 0.70
C ASN A 81 -6.65 -9.94 -0.57
N ILE A 82 -7.07 -10.53 -1.67
CA ILE A 82 -7.23 -9.90 -2.98
C ILE A 82 -8.66 -10.18 -3.43
N GLY A 83 -9.36 -9.13 -3.86
CA GLY A 83 -10.75 -9.22 -4.32
C GLY A 83 -11.80 -8.98 -3.24
N LEU A 84 -11.41 -8.79 -1.96
CA LEU A 84 -12.37 -8.53 -0.89
C LEU A 84 -13.04 -7.15 -1.04
N LEU A 85 -12.27 -6.14 -1.41
CA LEU A 85 -12.78 -4.78 -1.58
C LEU A 85 -13.85 -4.73 -2.67
N GLU A 86 -13.57 -5.32 -3.81
CA GLU A 86 -14.49 -5.43 -4.94
C GLU A 86 -15.74 -6.23 -4.54
N LEU A 87 -15.57 -7.35 -3.86
CA LEU A 87 -16.68 -8.20 -3.40
C LEU A 87 -17.64 -7.41 -2.50
N LEU A 88 -17.14 -6.71 -1.51
CA LEU A 88 -17.94 -5.96 -0.54
C LEU A 88 -18.51 -4.66 -1.13
N SER A 89 -17.82 -4.03 -2.07
CA SER A 89 -18.31 -2.85 -2.80
C SER A 89 -19.22 -3.19 -3.99
N ARG A 90 -19.49 -4.49 -4.22
CA ARG A 90 -20.33 -5.00 -5.32
C ARG A 90 -19.82 -4.62 -6.71
N ASN A 91 -18.51 -4.53 -6.86
CA ASN A 91 -17.88 -4.37 -8.16
C ASN A 91 -17.67 -5.73 -8.81
N GLU A 92 -18.12 -5.88 -10.05
CA GLU A 92 -17.99 -7.12 -10.80
C GLU A 92 -16.57 -7.38 -11.32
N THR A 93 -15.73 -6.33 -11.33
CA THR A 93 -14.38 -6.39 -11.88
C THR A 93 -13.35 -5.83 -10.91
N LEU A 94 -12.13 -6.34 -11.02
CA LEU A 94 -10.98 -5.91 -10.23
C LEU A 94 -10.50 -4.52 -10.66
N VAL A 95 -10.28 -3.64 -9.69
CA VAL A 95 -9.90 -2.22 -9.93
C VAL A 95 -8.41 -2.03 -10.24
N ALA A 96 -7.58 -3.00 -9.86
CA ALA A 96 -6.14 -2.97 -10.06
C ALA A 96 -5.61 -4.35 -10.47
N SER A 97 -4.49 -4.38 -11.17
CA SER A 97 -3.71 -5.61 -11.34
C SER A 97 -2.90 -5.89 -10.08
N ILE A 98 -2.84 -7.16 -9.67
CA ILE A 98 -2.02 -7.60 -8.54
C ILE A 98 -0.88 -8.45 -9.06
N ILE A 99 0.34 -8.04 -8.73
CA ILE A 99 1.58 -8.66 -9.22
C ILE A 99 2.36 -9.24 -8.05
N ALA A 100 2.83 -10.48 -8.20
CA ALA A 100 3.67 -11.13 -7.20
C ALA A 100 5.04 -10.46 -7.13
N LEU A 101 5.45 -10.01 -5.94
CA LEU A 101 6.76 -9.42 -5.69
C LEU A 101 7.84 -10.48 -5.42
N THR A 102 7.44 -11.50 -4.72
CA THR A 102 8.25 -12.68 -4.41
C THR A 102 7.52 -13.90 -4.94
N GLU A 103 8.05 -15.09 -4.75
CA GLU A 103 7.21 -16.28 -4.86
C GLU A 103 6.03 -16.15 -3.89
N VAL A 104 4.80 -16.27 -4.41
CA VAL A 104 3.55 -16.17 -3.67
C VAL A 104 2.86 -17.51 -3.67
N THR A 105 2.48 -17.99 -2.49
CA THR A 105 1.51 -19.06 -2.35
C THR A 105 0.22 -18.46 -1.79
N ALA A 106 -0.90 -18.70 -2.45
CA ALA A 106 -2.21 -18.21 -2.04
C ALA A 106 -3.24 -19.33 -2.08
N VAL A 107 -4.30 -19.19 -1.29
CA VAL A 107 -5.51 -20.01 -1.38
C VAL A 107 -6.58 -19.17 -2.05
N ARG A 108 -7.09 -19.63 -3.19
CA ARG A 108 -8.24 -19.00 -3.84
C ARG A 108 -9.52 -19.70 -3.44
N LEU A 109 -10.52 -18.92 -3.13
CA LEU A 109 -11.86 -19.35 -2.73
C LEU A 109 -12.89 -18.67 -3.63
N ASP A 110 -14.00 -19.34 -3.89
CA ASP A 110 -15.09 -18.75 -4.66
C ASP A 110 -15.61 -17.49 -3.98
N ALA A 111 -15.83 -16.43 -4.77
CA ALA A 111 -16.26 -15.14 -4.24
C ALA A 111 -17.65 -15.21 -3.60
N SER A 112 -18.57 -16.03 -4.15
CA SER A 112 -19.91 -16.22 -3.59
C SER A 112 -19.87 -16.92 -2.23
N LEU A 113 -18.99 -17.92 -2.06
CA LEU A 113 -18.78 -18.61 -0.78
C LEU A 113 -18.27 -17.65 0.29
N ILE A 114 -17.31 -16.80 -0.06
CA ILE A 114 -16.76 -15.79 0.86
C ILE A 114 -17.83 -14.77 1.22
N LEU A 115 -18.61 -14.29 0.26
CA LEU A 115 -19.69 -13.35 0.52
C LEU A 115 -20.75 -13.94 1.45
N GLU A 116 -21.20 -15.15 1.19
CA GLU A 116 -22.19 -15.83 2.03
C GLU A 116 -21.67 -16.00 3.46
N MET A 117 -20.45 -16.44 3.63
CA MET A 117 -19.79 -16.52 4.94
C MET A 117 -19.76 -15.17 5.66
N ILE A 118 -19.36 -14.09 4.98
CA ILE A 118 -19.31 -12.75 5.58
C ILE A 118 -20.70 -12.30 6.03
N MET A 119 -21.73 -12.58 5.23
CA MET A 119 -23.11 -12.15 5.52
C MET A 119 -23.79 -12.97 6.62
N THR A 120 -23.32 -14.18 6.87
CA THR A 120 -23.93 -15.09 7.87
C THR A 120 -23.13 -15.19 9.17
N ASP A 121 -21.83 -14.88 9.16
CA ASP A 121 -20.97 -14.94 10.35
C ASP A 121 -20.63 -13.52 10.85
N MET A 122 -21.21 -13.15 11.99
CA MET A 122 -21.01 -11.84 12.62
C MET A 122 -19.55 -11.60 13.04
N HIS A 123 -18.80 -12.63 13.39
CA HIS A 123 -17.36 -12.49 13.71
C HIS A 123 -16.55 -12.13 12.48
N ILE A 124 -16.84 -12.78 11.35
CA ILE A 124 -16.19 -12.51 10.09
C ILE A 124 -16.59 -11.12 9.58
N MET A 125 -17.87 -10.76 9.65
CA MET A 125 -18.33 -9.43 9.26
C MET A 125 -17.64 -8.32 10.06
N ARG A 126 -17.50 -8.47 11.39
CA ARG A 126 -16.77 -7.50 12.22
C ARG A 126 -15.31 -7.36 11.80
N ARG A 127 -14.64 -8.45 11.44
CA ARG A 127 -13.25 -8.40 10.91
C ARG A 127 -13.17 -7.60 9.62
N CYS A 128 -14.06 -7.86 8.69
CA CYS A 128 -14.13 -7.12 7.42
C CYS A 128 -14.41 -5.63 7.67
N LEU A 129 -15.40 -5.31 8.51
CA LEU A 129 -15.74 -3.93 8.87
C LEU A 129 -14.55 -3.21 9.51
N THR A 130 -13.86 -3.85 10.46
CA THR A 130 -12.70 -3.25 11.12
C THR A 130 -11.55 -3.02 10.15
N LEU A 131 -11.31 -3.96 9.22
CA LEU A 131 -10.29 -3.82 8.18
C LEU A 131 -10.58 -2.61 7.29
N ILE A 132 -11.79 -2.53 6.74
CA ILE A 132 -12.22 -1.43 5.85
C ILE A 132 -12.19 -0.10 6.59
N ALA A 133 -12.70 -0.04 7.82
CA ALA A 133 -12.70 1.19 8.61
C ALA A 133 -11.27 1.70 8.89
N ARG A 134 -10.32 0.80 9.17
CA ARG A 134 -8.91 1.16 9.36
C ARG A 134 -8.26 1.66 8.07
N ASP A 135 -8.52 0.99 6.97
CA ASP A 135 -7.98 1.40 5.68
C ASP A 135 -8.53 2.76 5.27
N PHE A 136 -9.85 2.95 5.40
CA PHE A 136 -10.50 4.24 5.13
C PHE A 136 -10.01 5.36 6.05
N TYR A 137 -9.83 5.09 7.35
CA TYR A 137 -9.29 6.05 8.30
C TYR A 137 -7.85 6.46 7.94
N ARG A 138 -7.02 5.49 7.55
CA ARG A 138 -5.65 5.75 7.09
C ARG A 138 -5.63 6.60 5.83
N GLU A 139 -6.47 6.30 4.84
CA GLU A 139 -6.57 7.05 3.60
C GLU A 139 -7.10 8.46 3.84
N SER A 140 -8.15 8.64 4.65
CA SER A 140 -8.69 9.95 5.02
C SER A 140 -7.63 10.84 5.69
N GLY A 141 -6.78 10.27 6.52
CA GLY A 141 -5.64 10.99 7.10
C GLY A 141 -4.58 11.38 6.08
N THR A 142 -4.50 10.67 4.96
CA THR A 142 -3.52 10.93 3.90
C THR A 142 -4.02 12.00 2.91
N GLU A 143 -5.29 11.98 2.53
CA GLU A 143 -5.87 12.97 1.61
C GLU A 143 -5.83 14.41 2.17
N GLY A 144 -6.09 14.59 3.47
CA GLY A 144 -6.01 15.91 4.14
C GLY A 144 -4.61 16.53 4.13
N LYS A 145 -3.57 15.72 4.10
CA LYS A 145 -2.17 16.15 4.17
C LYS A 145 -1.75 17.08 3.03
N TYR A 146 -2.30 16.90 1.83
CA TYR A 146 -1.97 17.73 0.67
C TYR A 146 -2.76 19.03 0.60
N TYR A 147 -3.96 19.10 1.21
CA TYR A 147 -4.82 20.27 1.10
C TYR A 147 -4.53 21.37 2.12
N TYR A 148 -4.14 20.98 3.35
CA TYR A 148 -4.05 21.91 4.48
C TYR A 148 -2.63 22.22 4.95
N VAL A 149 -1.60 21.64 4.33
CA VAL A 149 -0.21 21.86 4.72
C VAL A 149 0.55 22.79 3.77
N GLU A 150 1.56 23.45 4.29
CA GLU A 150 2.44 24.31 3.51
C GLU A 150 3.12 23.54 2.36
N GLY A 151 3.45 24.25 1.27
CA GLY A 151 4.02 23.66 0.08
C GLY A 151 5.30 22.85 0.32
N ILE A 152 6.11 23.21 1.32
CA ILE A 152 7.31 22.45 1.70
C ILE A 152 6.94 21.09 2.32
N ASN A 153 5.89 21.04 3.12
CA ASN A 153 5.40 19.81 3.75
C ASN A 153 4.77 18.86 2.72
N ARG A 154 4.09 19.41 1.69
CA ARG A 154 3.63 18.59 0.56
C ARG A 154 4.77 17.89 -0.14
N ILE A 155 5.92 18.57 -0.31
CA ILE A 155 7.11 17.96 -0.90
C ILE A 155 7.70 16.90 0.03
N ARG A 156 7.73 17.11 1.37
CA ARG A 156 8.17 16.10 2.32
C ARG A 156 7.33 14.82 2.19
N TYR A 157 6.00 14.94 2.20
CA TYR A 157 5.10 13.80 2.00
C TYR A 157 5.36 13.10 0.66
N TYR A 158 5.43 13.85 -0.43
CA TYR A 158 5.73 13.30 -1.75
C TYR A 158 7.04 12.51 -1.77
N LEU A 159 8.09 13.04 -1.16
CA LEU A 159 9.40 12.39 -1.14
C LEU A 159 9.40 11.10 -0.29
N ILE A 160 8.70 11.08 0.84
CA ILE A 160 8.55 9.89 1.67
C ILE A 160 7.78 8.80 0.91
N GLU A 161 6.65 9.13 0.32
CA GLU A 161 5.83 8.19 -0.48
C GLU A 161 6.63 7.65 -1.68
N ARG A 162 7.35 8.54 -2.39
CA ARG A 162 8.16 8.13 -3.54
C ARG A 162 9.33 7.25 -3.15
N TYR A 163 9.96 7.53 -2.02
CA TYR A 163 11.00 6.65 -1.47
C TYR A 163 10.45 5.26 -1.15
N GLU A 164 9.32 5.17 -0.49
CA GLU A 164 8.70 3.89 -0.13
C GLU A 164 8.34 3.08 -1.38
N GLN A 165 7.80 3.72 -2.41
CA GLN A 165 7.52 3.09 -3.70
C GLN A 165 8.79 2.54 -4.35
N LEU A 166 9.82 3.38 -4.54
CA LEU A 166 11.07 2.98 -5.19
C LEU A 166 11.83 1.92 -4.38
N ARG A 167 11.80 2.01 -3.05
CA ARG A 167 12.38 0.98 -2.19
C ARG A 167 11.67 -0.35 -2.39
N MET A 168 10.36 -0.32 -2.56
CA MET A 168 9.55 -1.49 -2.84
C MET A 168 9.92 -2.12 -4.20
N GLU A 169 10.07 -1.29 -5.22
CA GLU A 169 10.51 -1.72 -6.56
C GLU A 169 11.91 -2.32 -6.53
N GLU A 170 12.84 -1.73 -5.74
CA GLU A 170 14.20 -2.26 -5.53
C GLU A 170 14.18 -3.61 -4.78
N GLU A 171 13.38 -3.74 -3.73
CA GLU A 171 13.17 -5.03 -3.04
C GLU A 171 12.66 -6.09 -4.02
N LEU A 172 11.75 -5.69 -4.92
CA LEU A 172 11.19 -6.53 -5.95
C LEU A 172 12.23 -6.98 -6.98
N SER A 173 12.95 -6.00 -7.57
CA SER A 173 13.93 -6.28 -8.62
C SER A 173 15.05 -7.19 -8.15
N ARG A 174 15.32 -7.20 -6.84
CA ARG A 174 16.37 -7.99 -6.20
C ARG A 174 15.86 -9.27 -5.54
N ALA A 175 14.56 -9.49 -5.50
CA ALA A 175 13.97 -10.72 -4.98
C ALA A 175 14.51 -11.94 -5.74
N GLY A 176 15.02 -12.92 -5.01
CA GLY A 176 15.63 -14.13 -5.58
C GLY A 176 17.08 -13.97 -6.05
N THR A 177 17.67 -12.76 -6.05
CA THR A 177 19.05 -12.56 -6.53
C THR A 177 20.10 -12.57 -5.41
N GLY A 178 19.68 -12.57 -4.14
CA GLY A 178 20.56 -12.43 -2.98
C GLY A 178 21.19 -11.05 -2.79
N ARG A 179 20.91 -10.10 -3.67
CA ARG A 179 21.44 -8.74 -3.60
C ARG A 179 20.68 -7.92 -2.57
N LYS A 180 21.41 -7.19 -1.71
CA LYS A 180 20.80 -6.28 -0.72
C LYS A 180 20.22 -5.04 -1.41
N VAL A 181 19.11 -4.52 -0.86
CA VAL A 181 18.55 -3.22 -1.26
C VAL A 181 19.57 -2.11 -0.95
N PRO A 182 19.75 -1.13 -1.82
CA PRO A 182 20.67 -0.01 -1.57
C PRO A 182 20.31 0.72 -0.26
N GLU A 183 21.32 1.17 0.47
CA GLU A 183 21.14 1.95 1.69
C GLU A 183 20.43 3.28 1.40
N LYS A 184 20.69 3.85 0.24
CA LYS A 184 20.06 5.07 -0.26
C LYS A 184 19.33 4.80 -1.57
N ILE A 185 18.11 5.31 -1.65
CA ILE A 185 17.27 5.27 -2.86
C ILE A 185 17.45 6.57 -3.63
N CYS A 186 17.64 6.42 -4.93
CA CYS A 186 17.72 7.54 -5.86
C CYS A 186 16.32 7.89 -6.38
N ILE A 187 15.85 9.11 -6.09
CA ILE A 187 14.63 9.67 -6.64
C ILE A 187 14.99 10.54 -7.83
N ASP A 188 14.81 9.99 -9.03
CA ASP A 188 15.08 10.65 -10.31
C ASP A 188 13.78 11.16 -10.90
N VAL A 189 13.40 12.38 -10.52
CA VAL A 189 12.13 13.00 -10.92
C VAL A 189 12.37 14.44 -11.37
N GLN A 190 11.61 14.88 -12.35
CA GLN A 190 11.65 16.27 -12.78
C GLN A 190 10.82 17.16 -11.83
N TYR A 191 11.22 18.42 -11.67
CA TYR A 191 10.50 19.39 -10.84
C TYR A 191 9.03 19.56 -11.28
N GLN A 192 8.75 19.41 -12.57
CA GLN A 192 7.40 19.44 -13.09
C GLN A 192 6.54 18.29 -12.57
N GLU A 193 7.13 17.09 -12.42
CA GLU A 193 6.42 15.94 -11.86
C GLU A 193 6.08 16.15 -10.39
N ILE A 194 7.03 16.68 -9.60
CA ILE A 194 6.77 17.06 -8.20
C ILE A 194 5.67 18.12 -8.13
N ALA A 195 5.73 19.12 -9.00
CA ALA A 195 4.73 20.19 -9.07
C ALA A 195 3.32 19.65 -9.34
N ASN A 196 3.20 18.75 -10.33
CA ASN A 196 1.93 18.12 -10.69
C ASN A 196 1.36 17.26 -9.57
N SER A 197 2.24 16.53 -8.87
CA SER A 197 1.82 15.62 -7.77
C SER A 197 1.44 16.36 -6.50
N THR A 198 2.08 17.51 -6.23
CA THR A 198 1.90 18.26 -4.97
C THR A 198 0.96 19.46 -5.11
N GLY A 199 0.56 19.83 -6.33
CA GLY A 199 -0.30 20.98 -6.61
C GLY A 199 0.36 22.34 -6.35
N ILE A 200 1.71 22.43 -6.41
CA ILE A 200 2.47 23.68 -6.25
C ILE A 200 3.25 24.03 -7.52
N SER A 201 3.65 25.30 -7.68
CA SER A 201 4.40 25.72 -8.88
C SER A 201 5.81 25.15 -8.90
N VAL A 202 6.36 24.89 -10.10
CA VAL A 202 7.76 24.45 -10.32
C VAL A 202 8.77 25.36 -9.62
N ARG A 203 8.51 26.68 -9.64
CA ARG A 203 9.35 27.67 -8.93
C ARG A 203 9.34 27.43 -7.42
N THR A 204 8.17 27.10 -6.86
CA THR A 204 8.03 26.79 -5.43
C THR A 204 8.71 25.46 -5.11
N VAL A 205 8.57 24.43 -5.97
CA VAL A 205 9.32 23.16 -5.84
C VAL A 205 10.81 23.41 -5.71
N GLY A 206 11.39 24.20 -6.64
CA GLY A 206 12.81 24.52 -6.63
C GLY A 206 13.28 25.19 -5.31
N ARG A 207 12.49 26.17 -4.80
CA ARG A 207 12.79 26.83 -3.51
C ARG A 207 12.70 25.87 -2.33
N CYS A 208 11.66 25.05 -2.30
CA CYS A 208 11.48 24.08 -1.21
C CYS A 208 12.57 23.00 -1.21
N LEU A 209 12.93 22.43 -2.36
CA LEU A 209 14.02 21.46 -2.47
C LEU A 209 15.38 22.05 -2.07
N LYS A 210 15.60 23.33 -2.37
CA LYS A 210 16.80 24.06 -1.89
C LYS A 210 16.80 24.11 -0.36
N LYS A 211 15.69 24.51 0.27
CA LYS A 211 15.55 24.58 1.73
C LYS A 211 15.70 23.20 2.40
N LEU A 212 15.11 22.15 1.83
CA LEU A 212 15.26 20.78 2.34
C LEU A 212 16.72 20.29 2.30
N ARG A 213 17.49 20.70 1.27
CA ARG A 213 18.94 20.42 1.20
C ARG A 213 19.73 21.19 2.25
N GLU A 214 19.43 22.46 2.43
CA GLU A 214 20.09 23.31 3.44
C GLU A 214 19.84 22.79 4.85
N ASN A 215 18.66 22.24 5.11
CA ASN A 215 18.30 21.60 6.38
C ASN A 215 18.88 20.17 6.54
N GLY A 216 19.51 19.60 5.52
CA GLY A 216 20.02 18.22 5.54
C GLY A 216 18.94 17.13 5.45
N GLU A 217 17.70 17.52 5.17
CA GLU A 217 16.57 16.59 5.04
C GLU A 217 16.63 15.76 3.74
N ILE A 218 17.34 16.24 2.73
CA ILE A 218 17.62 15.51 1.48
C ILE A 218 19.07 15.69 1.05
N GLN A 219 19.60 14.71 0.34
CA GLN A 219 20.87 14.85 -0.36
C GLN A 219 20.64 14.99 -1.87
N SER A 220 21.54 15.66 -2.56
CA SER A 220 21.47 15.80 -4.02
C SER A 220 22.80 15.41 -4.64
N ILE A 221 22.77 14.43 -5.55
CA ILE A 221 23.92 13.98 -6.32
C ILE A 221 23.55 14.09 -7.81
N ARG A 222 24.28 14.89 -8.56
CA ARG A 222 24.02 15.12 -10.01
C ARG A 222 22.56 15.46 -10.31
N GLN A 223 21.98 16.38 -9.52
CA GLN A 223 20.58 16.84 -9.60
C GLN A 223 19.52 15.80 -9.19
N LYS A 224 19.88 14.59 -8.84
CA LYS A 224 18.96 13.56 -8.33
C LYS A 224 18.88 13.65 -6.81
N ILE A 225 17.70 13.35 -6.28
CA ILE A 225 17.46 13.36 -4.82
C ILE A 225 17.83 11.98 -4.28
N MET A 226 18.65 11.94 -3.26
CA MET A 226 19.07 10.71 -2.58
C MET A 226 18.50 10.70 -1.17
N LEU A 227 17.76 9.66 -0.83
CA LEU A 227 17.19 9.46 0.50
C LEU A 227 17.65 8.12 1.07
N GLY A 228 18.07 8.14 2.33
CA GLY A 228 18.32 6.97 3.16
C GLY A 228 17.50 7.05 4.44
N LYS A 229 17.77 6.15 5.37
CA LYS A 229 17.04 6.07 6.65
C LYS A 229 17.10 7.38 7.43
N LYS A 230 18.29 8.01 7.49
CA LYS A 230 18.51 9.28 8.20
C LYS A 230 17.68 10.42 7.62
N GLU A 231 17.68 10.58 6.30
CA GLU A 231 16.93 11.63 5.61
C GLU A 231 15.41 11.45 5.81
N LEU A 232 14.92 10.19 5.83
CA LEU A 232 13.51 9.89 6.11
C LEU A 232 13.10 10.25 7.54
N GLU A 233 13.96 9.94 8.52
CA GLU A 233 13.72 10.31 9.92
C GLU A 233 13.60 11.84 10.05
N LEU A 234 14.51 12.61 9.44
CA LEU A 234 14.47 14.08 9.45
C LEU A 234 13.23 14.64 8.74
N LEU A 235 12.84 14.08 7.59
CA LEU A 235 11.60 14.47 6.91
C LEU A 235 10.38 14.21 7.78
N GLY A 236 10.31 13.07 8.46
CA GLY A 236 9.22 12.68 9.36
C GLY A 236 9.14 13.59 10.60
N GLU A 237 10.25 13.85 11.26
CA GLU A 237 10.34 14.77 12.43
C GLU A 237 9.90 16.17 12.05
N SER A 238 10.34 16.68 10.89
CA SER A 238 9.96 18.01 10.40
C SER A 238 8.45 18.12 10.11
N LEU A 239 7.81 17.05 9.68
CA LEU A 239 6.36 16.99 9.49
C LEU A 239 5.62 17.02 10.82
N GLN A 240 6.04 16.21 11.79
CA GLN A 240 5.42 16.19 13.13
C GLN A 240 5.49 17.55 13.84
N ASN A 241 6.63 18.23 13.73
CA ASN A 241 6.83 19.56 14.31
C ASN A 241 6.01 20.66 13.63
N SER A 242 5.46 20.42 12.44
CA SER A 242 4.65 21.40 11.70
C SER A 242 3.14 21.20 11.87
N GLU A 243 2.72 20.10 12.51
CA GLU A 243 1.32 19.81 12.85
C GLU A 243 0.93 20.30 14.28
N LEU A 244 1.89 20.83 15.03
CA LEU A 244 1.72 21.49 16.33
C LEU A 244 1.64 23.02 16.17
#